data_ecde052f2f74e41e7f7315c05bb81b0f
#
_entry.id   ecde052f2f74e41e7f7315c05bb81b0f
#
_cell.length_a   1.000
_cell.length_b   1.000
_cell.length_c   1.000
_cell.angle_alpha   90.00
_cell.angle_beta   90.00
_cell.angle_gamma   90.00
#
_symmetry.space_group_name_H-M   'P 1'
#
loop_
_entity.id
_entity.type
_entity.pdbx_description
1 polymer ?
#
loop_
_entity_poly.entity_id
_entity_poly.type
_entity_poly.pdbx_seq_one_letter_code
_entity_poly.pdbx_strand_id
1 'polypeptide(L)'
;MLWQSVHAVDVGDGATWSYRKGVPAEDCATLKSTKIVFAHGLGACAYTFRNVQRALQERGFTSYAFDATGHGDSSKPAPGRGAAGYDAAATGAALEGFLTATGLASEPVDLVMHGFVIPQHVLLYVAKNPKKFRRVVLMNTPLTNAHAYAPQMATFTRPFGMGKGAAFDAAGYLYNGNEFALPGEVLEEYEKPYSGAQAEAARAAAEAYVTKCDLKKVSKQVIDALQTRGLPKIRVIWGTADRYLDDATIYDWCSDVRASFSAMRKVGHMPQEDFVDETAARIADFLDSDLKVSALSSVRVGKITSDDGQG
;
A
#
# COMPACT_ATOMS: atom_id res chain seq x y z
N MET A 1 25.30 7.82 -8.13
CA MET A 1 24.83 7.13 -6.91
C MET A 1 23.35 7.46 -6.75
N LEU A 2 22.47 6.46 -6.72
CA LEU A 2 21.02 6.68 -6.57
C LEU A 2 20.72 7.06 -5.12
N TRP A 3 20.14 8.23 -4.91
CA TRP A 3 19.87 8.76 -3.57
C TRP A 3 18.38 8.73 -3.24
N GLN A 4 18.08 8.29 -2.03
CA GLN A 4 16.80 8.56 -1.38
C GLN A 4 17.06 9.56 -0.28
N SER A 5 16.46 10.74 -0.39
CA SER A 5 16.49 11.76 0.65
C SER A 5 15.23 11.68 1.51
N VAL A 6 15.38 11.92 2.81
CA VAL A 6 14.27 12.02 3.76
C VAL A 6 13.90 13.48 3.94
N HIS A 7 12.62 13.77 3.87
CA HIS A 7 12.05 15.10 3.97
C HIS A 7 10.83 15.07 4.90
N ALA A 8 10.38 16.25 5.32
CA ALA A 8 9.13 16.40 6.05
C ALA A 8 8.33 17.58 5.49
N VAL A 9 7.00 17.44 5.48
CA VAL A 9 6.07 18.49 5.04
C VAL A 9 4.88 18.58 5.99
N ASP A 10 4.36 19.79 6.17
CA ASP A 10 3.07 20.01 6.82
C ASP A 10 1.95 19.53 5.88
N VAL A 11 1.07 18.70 6.40
CA VAL A 11 -0.08 18.15 5.65
C VAL A 11 -1.41 18.73 6.12
N GLY A 12 -1.36 19.72 7.01
CA GLY A 12 -2.52 20.40 7.58
C GLY A 12 -2.86 19.93 9.00
N ASP A 13 -3.66 20.73 9.69
CA ASP A 13 -4.15 20.49 11.05
C ASP A 13 -3.04 20.14 12.08
N GLY A 14 -1.84 20.70 11.89
CA GLY A 14 -0.69 20.45 12.75
C GLY A 14 -0.04 19.08 12.59
N ALA A 15 -0.42 18.32 11.55
CA ALA A 15 0.20 17.06 11.22
C ALA A 15 1.35 17.25 10.21
N THR A 16 2.46 16.57 10.46
CA THR A 16 3.62 16.57 9.57
C THR A 16 3.86 15.15 9.06
N TRP A 17 4.01 14.99 7.74
CA TRP A 17 4.42 13.73 7.14
C TRP A 17 5.89 13.75 6.75
N SER A 18 6.62 12.73 7.19
CA SER A 18 7.92 12.37 6.65
C SER A 18 7.76 11.60 5.34
N TYR A 19 8.70 11.75 4.42
CA TYR A 19 8.71 10.97 3.20
C TYR A 19 10.11 10.75 2.65
N ARG A 20 10.29 9.65 1.93
CA ARG A 20 11.49 9.32 1.16
C ARG A 20 11.27 9.68 -0.30
N LYS A 21 12.16 10.50 -0.85
CA LYS A 21 12.15 10.88 -2.27
C LYS A 21 13.25 10.12 -2.99
N GLY A 22 12.90 9.39 -4.02
CA GLY A 22 13.81 8.73 -4.94
C GLY A 22 13.84 9.46 -6.27
N VAL A 23 15.04 9.86 -6.74
CA VAL A 23 15.21 10.55 -8.02
C VAL A 23 16.20 9.76 -8.88
N PRO A 24 15.91 9.52 -10.18
CA PRO A 24 16.85 8.90 -11.09
C PRO A 24 18.18 9.68 -11.16
N ALA A 25 19.23 9.00 -11.58
CA ALA A 25 20.49 9.66 -11.87
C ALA A 25 20.33 10.69 -13.01
N GLU A 26 21.14 11.74 -12.99
CA GLU A 26 21.07 12.84 -13.99
C GLU A 26 21.32 12.35 -15.42
N ASP A 27 22.12 11.30 -15.58
CA ASP A 27 22.46 10.63 -16.84
C ASP A 27 21.49 9.52 -17.25
N CYS A 28 20.36 9.38 -16.56
CA CYS A 28 19.37 8.37 -16.90
C CYS A 28 18.75 8.63 -18.26
N ALA A 29 18.95 7.70 -19.20
CA ALA A 29 18.51 7.83 -20.59
C ALA A 29 16.98 7.80 -20.79
N THR A 30 16.22 7.36 -19.78
CA THR A 30 14.77 7.09 -19.88
C THR A 30 13.95 7.74 -18.79
N LEU A 31 14.17 9.05 -18.56
CA LEU A 31 13.42 9.78 -17.54
C LEU A 31 11.91 9.74 -17.80
N LYS A 32 11.15 9.38 -16.78
CA LYS A 32 9.68 9.34 -16.80
C LYS A 32 9.12 10.66 -16.28
N SER A 33 8.14 11.21 -16.97
CA SER A 33 7.47 12.46 -16.54
C SER A 33 6.58 12.24 -15.33
N THR A 34 5.91 11.08 -15.25
CA THR A 34 4.98 10.77 -14.16
C THR A 34 5.74 10.47 -12.86
N LYS A 35 5.20 10.92 -11.76
CA LYS A 35 5.72 10.67 -10.41
C LYS A 35 4.95 9.53 -9.76
N ILE A 36 5.64 8.71 -8.97
CA ILE A 36 5.02 7.63 -8.19
C ILE A 36 4.90 8.05 -6.74
N VAL A 37 3.72 7.88 -6.15
CA VAL A 37 3.48 8.02 -4.71
C VAL A 37 3.26 6.64 -4.13
N PHE A 38 3.98 6.32 -3.06
CA PHE A 38 3.85 5.05 -2.33
C PHE A 38 3.14 5.26 -1.00
N ALA A 39 2.12 4.43 -0.75
CA ALA A 39 1.40 4.39 0.52
C ALA A 39 1.56 3.02 1.19
N HIS A 40 2.18 3.00 2.36
CA HIS A 40 2.35 1.80 3.18
C HIS A 40 1.07 1.42 3.92
N GLY A 41 1.02 0.21 4.44
CA GLY A 41 -0.04 -0.27 5.33
C GLY A 41 0.28 -0.05 6.81
N LEU A 42 -0.70 -0.32 7.66
CA LEU A 42 -0.55 -0.28 9.11
C LEU A 42 0.61 -1.19 9.55
N GLY A 43 1.40 -0.74 10.49
CA GLY A 43 2.56 -1.46 11.01
C GLY A 43 3.82 -1.36 10.15
N ALA A 44 3.74 -0.73 8.97
CA ALA A 44 4.87 -0.42 8.11
C ALA A 44 5.14 1.10 8.08
N CYS A 45 6.07 1.53 7.24
CA CYS A 45 6.41 2.94 6.99
C CYS A 45 7.02 3.08 5.57
N ALA A 46 7.41 4.28 5.18
CA ALA A 46 8.03 4.55 3.88
C ALA A 46 9.25 3.68 3.58
N TYR A 47 9.95 3.23 4.61
CA TYR A 47 11.13 2.37 4.51
C TYR A 47 10.85 1.06 3.77
N THR A 48 9.62 0.53 3.84
CA THR A 48 9.22 -0.70 3.13
C THR A 48 9.44 -0.64 1.62
N PHE A 49 9.41 0.55 1.03
CA PHE A 49 9.58 0.73 -0.41
C PHE A 49 11.01 1.09 -0.84
N ARG A 50 11.98 1.20 0.07
CA ARG A 50 13.35 1.68 -0.21
C ARG A 50 14.03 0.98 -1.39
N ASN A 51 13.91 -0.34 -1.44
CA ASN A 51 14.55 -1.14 -2.48
C ASN A 51 13.78 -1.09 -3.81
N VAL A 52 12.45 -1.12 -3.77
CA VAL A 52 11.59 -0.96 -4.95
C VAL A 52 11.75 0.46 -5.53
N GLN A 53 11.83 1.50 -4.70
CA GLN A 53 12.13 2.86 -5.15
C GLN A 53 13.47 2.90 -5.90
N ARG A 54 14.52 2.24 -5.38
CA ARG A 54 15.84 2.17 -6.05
C ARG A 54 15.75 1.51 -7.41
N ALA A 55 15.10 0.34 -7.50
CA ALA A 55 14.92 -0.37 -8.76
C ALA A 55 14.09 0.41 -9.79
N LEU A 56 13.14 1.24 -9.34
CA LEU A 56 12.36 2.13 -10.19
C LEU A 56 13.14 3.39 -10.60
N GLN A 57 14.03 3.91 -9.74
CA GLN A 57 14.95 5.00 -10.09
C GLN A 57 15.85 4.61 -11.26
N GLU A 58 16.38 3.37 -11.27
CA GLU A 58 17.18 2.81 -12.38
C GLU A 58 16.40 2.74 -13.69
N ARG A 59 15.07 2.69 -13.60
CA ARG A 59 14.13 2.71 -14.74
C ARG A 59 13.61 4.11 -15.10
N GLY A 60 14.16 5.15 -14.46
CA GLY A 60 13.85 6.55 -14.76
C GLY A 60 12.66 7.15 -14.00
N PHE A 61 12.09 6.45 -13.00
CA PHE A 61 10.97 6.96 -12.22
C PHE A 61 11.42 7.81 -11.02
N THR A 62 10.82 8.97 -10.87
CA THR A 62 10.86 9.73 -9.61
C THR A 62 9.72 9.25 -8.71
N SER A 63 10.02 9.03 -7.43
CA SER A 63 9.07 8.46 -6.49
C SER A 63 9.11 9.12 -5.11
N TYR A 64 7.96 9.06 -4.42
CA TYR A 64 7.75 9.63 -3.09
C TYR A 64 7.05 8.57 -2.24
N ALA A 65 7.69 8.09 -1.17
CA ALA A 65 7.08 7.18 -0.22
C ALA A 65 6.88 7.92 1.10
N PHE A 66 5.65 8.14 1.51
CA PHE A 66 5.34 8.87 2.74
C PHE A 66 5.15 7.93 3.94
N ASP A 67 5.42 8.44 5.12
CA ASP A 67 4.93 7.89 6.38
C ASP A 67 3.57 8.52 6.69
N ALA A 68 2.52 7.74 6.79
CA ALA A 68 1.21 8.25 7.18
C ALA A 68 1.23 8.77 8.64
N THR A 69 0.31 9.66 9.00
CA THR A 69 0.12 10.13 10.38
C THR A 69 0.20 8.96 11.37
N GLY A 70 1.02 9.07 12.39
CA GLY A 70 1.18 8.01 13.39
C GLY A 70 2.23 6.95 13.07
N HIS A 71 2.84 6.96 11.86
CA HIS A 71 3.81 5.96 11.41
C HIS A 71 5.19 6.58 11.16
N GLY A 72 6.19 5.71 11.10
CA GLY A 72 7.57 6.07 10.76
C GLY A 72 8.07 7.29 11.51
N ASP A 73 8.62 8.25 10.77
CA ASP A 73 9.11 9.52 11.28
C ASP A 73 8.06 10.66 11.23
N SER A 74 6.84 10.37 10.80
CA SER A 74 5.72 11.32 10.80
C SER A 74 5.22 11.63 12.20
N SER A 75 4.56 12.78 12.35
CA SER A 75 3.94 13.18 13.61
C SER A 75 2.91 12.14 14.10
N LYS A 76 2.84 11.97 15.42
CA LYS A 76 1.96 11.01 16.09
C LYS A 76 1.04 11.77 17.06
N PRO A 77 0.14 12.64 16.55
CA PRO A 77 -0.75 13.41 17.40
C PRO A 77 -1.70 12.50 18.17
N ALA A 78 -2.19 12.99 19.30
CA ALA A 78 -3.32 12.34 19.97
C ALA A 78 -4.50 12.23 18.98
N PRO A 79 -5.32 11.17 19.03
CA PRO A 79 -6.44 10.99 18.13
C PRO A 79 -7.35 12.23 18.09
N GLY A 80 -7.47 12.85 16.91
CA GLY A 80 -8.17 14.12 16.69
C GLY A 80 -9.06 14.08 15.45
N ARG A 81 -9.27 15.25 14.83
CA ARG A 81 -10.02 15.47 13.60
C ARG A 81 -9.07 16.03 12.53
N GLY A 82 -9.54 16.13 11.28
CA GLY A 82 -8.78 16.63 10.15
C GLY A 82 -7.58 15.74 9.80
N ALA A 83 -6.52 16.29 9.27
CA ALA A 83 -5.30 15.55 8.89
C ALA A 83 -4.59 14.88 10.10
N ALA A 84 -4.87 15.34 11.32
CA ALA A 84 -4.38 14.74 12.56
C ALA A 84 -5.22 13.53 13.05
N GLY A 85 -6.27 13.16 12.33
CA GLY A 85 -7.12 12.00 12.64
C GLY A 85 -6.54 10.68 12.11
N TYR A 86 -7.23 9.57 12.44
CA TYR A 86 -6.84 8.21 12.09
C TYR A 86 -7.97 7.44 11.38
N ASP A 87 -8.76 8.13 10.59
CA ASP A 87 -9.83 7.55 9.78
C ASP A 87 -9.66 7.90 8.29
N ALA A 88 -10.57 7.42 7.45
CA ALA A 88 -10.47 7.62 6.01
C ALA A 88 -10.54 9.10 5.59
N ALA A 89 -11.30 9.92 6.32
CA ALA A 89 -11.41 11.35 6.02
C ALA A 89 -10.11 12.09 6.35
N ALA A 90 -9.53 11.79 7.52
CA ALA A 90 -8.25 12.35 7.95
C ALA A 90 -7.09 11.90 7.03
N THR A 91 -7.03 10.61 6.68
CA THR A 91 -6.01 10.09 5.74
C THR A 91 -6.13 10.77 4.38
N GLY A 92 -7.36 10.98 3.88
CA GLY A 92 -7.59 11.69 2.63
C GLY A 92 -7.20 13.17 2.68
N ALA A 93 -7.50 13.87 3.79
CA ALA A 93 -7.08 15.26 3.99
C ALA A 93 -5.56 15.41 4.07
N ALA A 94 -4.90 14.53 4.82
CA ALA A 94 -3.46 14.51 4.91
C ALA A 94 -2.78 14.20 3.56
N LEU A 95 -3.32 13.26 2.77
CA LEU A 95 -2.84 12.99 1.42
C LEU A 95 -2.99 14.20 0.50
N GLU A 96 -4.11 14.91 0.57
CA GLU A 96 -4.30 16.18 -0.16
C GLU A 96 -3.24 17.22 0.22
N GLY A 97 -3.00 17.40 1.52
CA GLY A 97 -1.96 18.27 2.04
C GLY A 97 -0.57 17.85 1.54
N PHE A 98 -0.26 16.56 1.57
CA PHE A 98 0.99 16.00 1.06
C PHE A 98 1.20 16.28 -0.44
N LEU A 99 0.21 15.99 -1.27
CA LEU A 99 0.27 16.24 -2.71
C LEU A 99 0.48 17.74 -3.01
N THR A 100 -0.16 18.59 -2.25
CA THR A 100 -0.04 20.05 -2.39
C THR A 100 1.34 20.54 -1.95
N ALA A 101 1.77 20.17 -0.76
CA ALA A 101 3.05 20.64 -0.18
C ALA A 101 4.29 20.15 -0.96
N THR A 102 4.18 18.98 -1.62
CA THR A 102 5.25 18.44 -2.46
C THR A 102 5.18 18.87 -3.92
N GLY A 103 4.17 19.68 -4.31
CA GLY A 103 3.94 20.11 -5.69
C GLY A 103 3.39 19.01 -6.62
N LEU A 104 3.01 17.86 -6.05
CA LEU A 104 2.47 16.73 -6.81
C LEU A 104 1.01 16.92 -7.24
N ALA A 105 0.32 17.92 -6.68
CA ALA A 105 -1.06 18.23 -7.04
C ALA A 105 -1.22 18.84 -8.44
N SER A 106 -0.14 19.27 -9.09
CA SER A 106 -0.17 19.94 -10.40
C SER A 106 -0.48 19.01 -11.57
N GLU A 107 -0.15 17.72 -11.45
CA GLU A 107 -0.37 16.70 -12.49
C GLU A 107 -0.81 15.37 -11.86
N PRO A 108 -1.54 14.52 -12.60
CA PRO A 108 -1.91 13.21 -12.09
C PRO A 108 -0.69 12.35 -11.78
N VAL A 109 -0.66 11.76 -10.59
CA VAL A 109 0.41 10.85 -10.14
C VAL A 109 0.01 9.39 -10.30
N ASP A 110 1.00 8.50 -10.32
CA ASP A 110 0.79 7.07 -10.13
C ASP A 110 0.82 6.73 -8.64
N LEU A 111 0.01 5.78 -8.22
CA LEU A 111 -0.10 5.38 -6.82
C LEU A 111 0.22 3.90 -6.68
N VAL A 112 1.11 3.57 -5.74
CA VAL A 112 1.46 2.19 -5.38
C VAL A 112 1.21 2.00 -3.89
N MET A 113 0.40 1.02 -3.54
CA MET A 113 -0.06 0.82 -2.17
C MET A 113 0.11 -0.63 -1.72
N HIS A 114 0.34 -0.81 -0.41
CA HIS A 114 0.54 -2.12 0.18
C HIS A 114 -0.08 -2.20 1.59
N GLY A 115 -0.72 -3.32 1.91
CA GLY A 115 -1.07 -3.72 3.27
C GLY A 115 -2.41 -3.17 3.78
N PHE A 116 -2.56 -3.08 5.11
CA PHE A 116 -3.83 -2.86 5.80
C PHE A 116 -4.15 -1.40 6.07
N VAL A 117 -5.41 -1.04 6.07
CA VAL A 117 -6.08 0.18 6.53
C VAL A 117 -5.75 1.42 5.70
N ILE A 118 -4.50 1.87 5.67
CA ILE A 118 -4.12 3.11 4.97
C ILE A 118 -4.43 3.02 3.47
N PRO A 119 -4.10 1.93 2.75
CA PRO A 119 -4.49 1.76 1.35
C PRO A 119 -6.00 1.83 1.10
N GLN A 120 -6.84 1.24 1.97
CA GLN A 120 -8.28 1.34 1.83
C GLN A 120 -8.79 2.76 2.01
N HIS A 121 -8.24 3.50 2.99
CA HIS A 121 -8.55 4.91 3.19
C HIS A 121 -8.16 5.74 1.97
N VAL A 122 -6.96 5.49 1.42
CA VAL A 122 -6.48 6.15 0.20
C VAL A 122 -7.33 5.79 -1.01
N LEU A 123 -7.79 4.54 -1.16
CA LEU A 123 -8.70 4.15 -2.25
C LEU A 123 -10.02 4.91 -2.22
N LEU A 124 -10.58 5.15 -1.03
CA LEU A 124 -11.78 6.00 -0.89
C LEU A 124 -11.52 7.45 -1.30
N TYR A 125 -10.31 7.96 -1.06
CA TYR A 125 -9.90 9.28 -1.55
C TYR A 125 -9.72 9.29 -3.08
N VAL A 126 -9.08 8.26 -3.65
CA VAL A 126 -8.92 8.08 -5.11
C VAL A 126 -10.28 8.09 -5.81
N ALA A 127 -11.25 7.34 -5.30
CA ALA A 127 -12.59 7.26 -5.87
C ALA A 127 -13.30 8.62 -5.91
N LYS A 128 -13.06 9.49 -4.92
CA LYS A 128 -13.60 10.85 -4.86
C LYS A 128 -12.82 11.85 -5.74
N ASN A 129 -11.55 11.58 -6.00
CA ASN A 129 -10.62 12.46 -6.70
C ASN A 129 -9.89 11.76 -7.86
N PRO A 130 -10.60 11.04 -8.76
CA PRO A 130 -9.97 10.14 -9.74
C PRO A 130 -9.03 10.86 -10.71
N LYS A 131 -9.26 12.13 -11.00
CA LYS A 131 -8.44 12.93 -11.91
C LYS A 131 -7.04 13.25 -11.37
N LYS A 132 -6.80 13.09 -10.07
CA LYS A 132 -5.48 13.27 -9.45
C LYS A 132 -4.56 12.07 -9.64
N PHE A 133 -5.08 10.95 -10.13
CA PHE A 133 -4.36 9.69 -10.25
C PHE A 133 -4.44 9.15 -11.67
N ARG A 134 -3.29 8.74 -12.20
CA ARG A 134 -3.19 8.15 -13.54
C ARG A 134 -3.42 6.64 -13.50
N ARG A 135 -2.74 5.97 -12.59
CA ARG A 135 -2.79 4.51 -12.37
C ARG A 135 -2.62 4.18 -10.90
N VAL A 136 -3.17 3.04 -10.50
CA VAL A 136 -3.11 2.53 -9.13
C VAL A 136 -2.62 1.09 -9.12
N VAL A 137 -1.61 0.81 -8.32
CA VAL A 137 -1.13 -0.53 -8.03
C VAL A 137 -1.46 -0.87 -6.58
N LEU A 138 -2.04 -2.03 -6.36
CA LEU A 138 -2.36 -2.59 -5.04
C LEU A 138 -1.55 -3.87 -4.83
N MET A 139 -0.83 -3.95 -3.73
CA MET A 139 -0.05 -5.13 -3.36
C MET A 139 -0.58 -5.69 -2.04
N ASN A 140 -0.99 -6.95 -2.02
CA ASN A 140 -1.43 -7.66 -0.82
C ASN A 140 -2.19 -6.77 0.18
N THR A 141 -3.27 -6.16 -0.31
CA THR A 141 -4.16 -5.26 0.43
C THR A 141 -5.48 -5.96 0.68
N PRO A 142 -6.08 -5.91 1.89
CA PRO A 142 -7.42 -6.43 2.13
C PRO A 142 -8.44 -5.71 1.25
N LEU A 143 -9.00 -6.39 0.27
CA LEU A 143 -9.91 -5.80 -0.72
C LEU A 143 -11.34 -6.35 -0.63
N THR A 144 -11.53 -7.45 0.09
CA THR A 144 -12.83 -8.12 0.19
C THR A 144 -13.29 -8.22 1.64
N ASN A 145 -14.58 -8.48 1.84
CA ASN A 145 -15.15 -8.69 3.17
C ASN A 145 -14.79 -10.05 3.79
N ALA A 146 -14.15 -10.94 3.03
CA ALA A 146 -13.60 -12.19 3.53
C ALA A 146 -12.29 -11.99 4.30
N HIS A 147 -11.56 -10.92 4.01
CA HIS A 147 -10.29 -10.62 4.67
C HIS A 147 -10.51 -10.14 6.11
N ALA A 148 -9.59 -10.53 6.99
CA ALA A 148 -9.56 -10.13 8.39
C ALA A 148 -8.22 -9.44 8.70
N TYR A 149 -8.15 -8.78 9.85
CA TYR A 149 -6.89 -8.22 10.35
C TYR A 149 -5.84 -9.30 10.61
N ALA A 150 -4.58 -8.99 10.35
CA ALA A 150 -3.46 -9.79 10.83
C ALA A 150 -3.52 -9.94 12.36
N PRO A 151 -3.02 -11.05 12.95
CA PRO A 151 -3.13 -11.31 14.37
C PRO A 151 -2.64 -10.17 15.27
N GLN A 152 -1.56 -9.49 14.88
CA GLN A 152 -0.99 -8.35 15.60
C GLN A 152 -1.97 -7.16 15.66
N MET A 153 -2.70 -6.91 14.58
CA MET A 153 -3.71 -5.86 14.49
C MET A 153 -5.02 -6.26 15.16
N ALA A 154 -5.44 -7.53 15.01
CA ALA A 154 -6.64 -8.07 15.61
C ALA A 154 -6.63 -7.98 17.14
N THR A 155 -5.45 -7.87 17.76
CA THR A 155 -5.32 -7.64 19.20
C THR A 155 -6.08 -6.40 19.66
N PHE A 156 -6.08 -5.32 18.88
CA PHE A 156 -6.79 -4.08 19.22
C PHE A 156 -8.32 -4.17 19.10
N THR A 157 -8.83 -5.20 18.45
CA THR A 157 -10.29 -5.40 18.27
C THR A 157 -10.88 -6.43 19.26
N ARG A 158 -10.10 -6.90 20.24
CA ARG A 158 -10.57 -7.87 21.24
C ARG A 158 -11.78 -7.32 22.03
N PRO A 159 -12.78 -8.16 22.30
CA PRO A 159 -13.97 -7.77 23.07
C PRO A 159 -13.62 -7.15 24.43
N PHE A 160 -14.50 -6.30 24.93
CA PHE A 160 -14.38 -5.65 26.24
C PHE A 160 -13.07 -4.86 26.47
N GLY A 161 -12.41 -4.41 25.39
CA GLY A 161 -11.19 -3.63 25.47
C GLY A 161 -9.95 -4.40 25.96
N MET A 162 -9.98 -5.74 25.95
CA MET A 162 -8.84 -6.59 26.35
C MET A 162 -7.56 -6.37 25.52
N GLY A 163 -7.66 -5.73 24.38
CA GLY A 163 -6.53 -5.35 23.54
C GLY A 163 -6.07 -3.89 23.73
N LYS A 164 -6.78 -3.11 24.53
CA LYS A 164 -6.43 -1.70 24.77
C LYS A 164 -5.06 -1.60 25.41
N GLY A 165 -4.20 -0.78 24.81
CA GLY A 165 -2.85 -0.60 25.31
C GLY A 165 -1.88 -1.75 25.01
N ALA A 166 -2.28 -2.78 24.27
CA ALA A 166 -1.38 -3.84 23.85
C ALA A 166 -0.23 -3.30 23.00
N ALA A 167 0.96 -3.89 23.15
CA ALA A 167 2.08 -3.58 22.28
C ALA A 167 1.75 -3.99 20.82
N PHE A 168 2.24 -3.22 19.86
CA PHE A 168 2.21 -3.61 18.47
C PHE A 168 3.53 -4.30 18.12
N ASP A 169 3.46 -5.58 17.80
CA ASP A 169 4.59 -6.40 17.40
C ASP A 169 4.86 -6.22 15.89
N ALA A 170 5.61 -5.17 15.53
CA ALA A 170 5.95 -4.86 14.16
C ALA A 170 6.89 -5.90 13.54
N ALA A 171 7.91 -6.35 14.28
CA ALA A 171 8.83 -7.38 13.82
C ALA A 171 8.12 -8.71 13.58
N GLY A 172 7.28 -9.16 14.51
CA GLY A 172 6.49 -10.37 14.33
C GLY A 172 5.48 -10.27 13.18
N TYR A 173 4.92 -9.07 12.93
CA TYR A 173 4.08 -8.84 11.75
C TYR A 173 4.86 -9.05 10.45
N LEU A 174 6.07 -8.47 10.34
CA LEU A 174 6.89 -8.65 9.15
C LEU A 174 7.42 -10.08 9.03
N TYR A 175 7.97 -10.62 10.11
CA TYR A 175 8.54 -11.97 10.11
C TYR A 175 7.53 -13.03 9.67
N ASN A 176 6.30 -12.95 10.17
CA ASN A 176 5.25 -13.89 9.81
C ASN A 176 4.62 -13.62 8.44
N GLY A 177 4.67 -12.37 7.95
CA GLY A 177 4.12 -11.97 6.66
C GLY A 177 5.01 -12.27 5.47
N ASN A 178 6.33 -12.27 5.66
CA ASN A 178 7.28 -12.55 4.59
C ASN A 178 7.52 -14.05 4.41
N GLU A 179 7.82 -14.47 3.20
CA GLU A 179 8.24 -15.83 2.90
C GLU A 179 9.70 -16.06 3.28
N PHE A 180 10.53 -15.04 3.15
CA PHE A 180 11.95 -15.06 3.48
C PHE A 180 12.24 -14.27 4.75
N ALA A 181 13.21 -14.74 5.53
CA ALA A 181 13.67 -14.04 6.72
C ALA A 181 14.32 -12.70 6.36
N LEU A 182 13.87 -11.64 6.99
CA LEU A 182 14.48 -10.33 6.87
C LEU A 182 15.71 -10.22 7.78
N PRO A 183 16.78 -9.49 7.37
CA PRO A 183 17.91 -9.19 8.24
C PRO A 183 17.46 -8.47 9.52
N GLY A 184 18.17 -8.71 10.64
CA GLY A 184 17.82 -8.10 11.94
C GLY A 184 17.78 -6.57 11.89
N GLU A 185 18.75 -5.96 11.21
CA GLU A 185 18.80 -4.51 10.98
C GLU A 185 17.58 -3.94 10.24
N VAL A 186 16.98 -4.73 9.35
CA VAL A 186 15.74 -4.35 8.66
C VAL A 186 14.57 -4.40 9.63
N LEU A 187 14.48 -5.45 10.46
CA LEU A 187 13.44 -5.58 11.48
C LEU A 187 13.53 -4.45 12.51
N GLU A 188 14.72 -4.08 12.95
CA GLU A 188 14.96 -2.96 13.87
C GLU A 188 14.41 -1.64 13.34
N GLU A 189 14.56 -1.35 12.04
CA GLU A 189 14.00 -0.14 11.44
C GLU A 189 12.46 -0.11 11.48
N TYR A 190 11.80 -1.25 11.36
CA TYR A 190 10.34 -1.33 11.50
C TYR A 190 9.86 -1.26 12.95
N GLU A 191 10.67 -1.72 13.90
CA GLU A 191 10.36 -1.63 15.33
C GLU A 191 10.66 -0.25 15.93
N LYS A 192 11.56 0.50 15.32
CA LYS A 192 11.99 1.81 15.79
C LYS A 192 10.85 2.76 16.16
N PRO A 193 9.77 2.93 15.36
CA PRO A 193 8.64 3.78 15.75
C PRO A 193 7.90 3.29 17.00
N TYR A 194 7.95 1.99 17.29
CA TYR A 194 7.29 1.34 18.41
C TYR A 194 8.19 1.14 19.62
N SER A 195 9.39 1.71 19.61
CA SER A 195 10.38 1.70 20.67
C SER A 195 10.73 3.11 21.13
N GLY A 196 11.34 3.26 22.30
CA GLY A 196 11.79 4.55 22.81
C GLY A 196 10.68 5.55 23.18
N ALA A 197 10.98 6.84 23.09
CA ALA A 197 10.12 7.91 23.59
C ALA A 197 8.78 8.08 22.84
N GLN A 198 8.67 7.61 21.60
CA GLN A 198 7.45 7.73 20.79
C GLN A 198 6.61 6.43 20.74
N ALA A 199 7.07 5.38 21.39
CA ALA A 199 6.43 4.05 21.35
C ALA A 199 4.94 4.07 21.72
N GLU A 200 4.58 4.79 22.79
CA GLU A 200 3.19 4.90 23.22
C GLU A 200 2.32 5.64 22.18
N ALA A 201 2.83 6.74 21.63
CA ALA A 201 2.10 7.50 20.62
C ALA A 201 1.92 6.69 19.32
N ALA A 202 2.95 5.97 18.87
CA ALA A 202 2.87 5.08 17.69
C ALA A 202 1.87 3.94 17.91
N ARG A 203 1.91 3.31 19.08
CA ARG A 203 0.95 2.27 19.47
C ARG A 203 -0.48 2.82 19.51
N ALA A 204 -0.69 3.98 20.13
CA ALA A 204 -2.02 4.60 20.20
C ALA A 204 -2.55 4.97 18.81
N ALA A 205 -1.68 5.39 17.89
CA ALA A 205 -2.03 5.62 16.51
C ALA A 205 -2.46 4.32 15.81
N ALA A 206 -1.69 3.24 15.94
CA ALA A 206 -2.03 1.93 15.37
C ALA A 206 -3.38 1.41 15.92
N GLU A 207 -3.60 1.49 17.23
CA GLU A 207 -4.87 1.16 17.87
C GLU A 207 -6.02 2.01 17.32
N ALA A 208 -5.82 3.32 17.16
CA ALA A 208 -6.81 4.24 16.64
C ALA A 208 -7.21 3.92 15.19
N TYR A 209 -6.25 3.58 14.32
CA TYR A 209 -6.53 3.14 12.95
C TYR A 209 -7.39 1.87 12.93
N VAL A 210 -7.03 0.86 13.71
CA VAL A 210 -7.75 -0.41 13.74
C VAL A 210 -9.15 -0.25 14.34
N THR A 211 -9.28 0.47 15.45
CA THR A 211 -10.56 0.63 16.14
C THR A 211 -11.54 1.54 15.41
N LYS A 212 -11.06 2.49 14.60
CA LYS A 212 -11.89 3.35 13.76
C LYS A 212 -12.20 2.76 12.39
N CYS A 213 -11.51 1.71 11.97
CA CYS A 213 -11.68 1.05 10.69
C CYS A 213 -12.37 -0.30 10.85
N ASP A 214 -13.66 -0.36 10.56
CA ASP A 214 -14.33 -1.63 10.29
C ASP A 214 -13.88 -2.13 8.92
N LEU A 215 -12.99 -3.13 8.90
CA LEU A 215 -12.34 -3.64 7.68
C LEU A 215 -13.36 -4.16 6.67
N LYS A 216 -14.41 -4.86 7.11
CA LYS A 216 -15.47 -5.38 6.23
C LYS A 216 -16.28 -4.24 5.60
N LYS A 217 -16.63 -3.26 6.42
CA LYS A 217 -17.39 -2.09 5.97
C LYS A 217 -16.58 -1.24 4.98
N VAL A 218 -15.31 -0.98 5.28
CA VAL A 218 -14.45 -0.17 4.39
C VAL A 218 -14.17 -0.91 3.09
N SER A 219 -13.97 -2.22 3.10
CA SER A 219 -13.81 -3.03 1.88
C SER A 219 -15.05 -2.94 0.99
N LYS A 220 -16.25 -3.04 1.58
CA LYS A 220 -17.50 -2.83 0.81
C LYS A 220 -17.58 -1.42 0.24
N GLN A 221 -17.27 -0.38 1.02
CA GLN A 221 -17.27 1.01 0.55
C GLN A 221 -16.28 1.22 -0.59
N VAL A 222 -15.12 0.58 -0.56
CA VAL A 222 -14.11 0.63 -1.63
C VAL A 222 -14.66 -0.01 -2.90
N ILE A 223 -15.26 -1.20 -2.83
CA ILE A 223 -15.89 -1.86 -3.99
C ILE A 223 -16.96 -0.94 -4.60
N ASP A 224 -17.91 -0.50 -3.79
CA ASP A 224 -19.01 0.35 -4.24
C ASP A 224 -18.49 1.64 -4.92
N ALA A 225 -17.43 2.24 -4.36
CA ALA A 225 -16.82 3.45 -4.90
C ALA A 225 -16.04 3.19 -6.21
N LEU A 226 -15.36 2.04 -6.33
CA LEU A 226 -14.55 1.69 -7.49
C LEU A 226 -15.35 1.10 -8.65
N GLN A 227 -16.62 0.77 -8.48
CA GLN A 227 -17.50 0.38 -9.58
C GLN A 227 -17.98 1.57 -10.43
N THR A 228 -17.69 2.80 -10.04
CA THR A 228 -18.02 4.01 -10.79
C THR A 228 -17.19 4.16 -12.06
N ARG A 229 -17.66 4.97 -13.02
CA ARG A 229 -16.93 5.25 -14.26
C ARG A 229 -15.87 6.34 -14.03
N GLY A 230 -14.83 6.35 -14.87
CA GLY A 230 -13.81 7.40 -14.90
C GLY A 230 -12.72 7.27 -13.84
N LEU A 231 -12.59 6.11 -13.23
CA LEU A 231 -11.51 5.81 -12.30
C LEU A 231 -10.19 5.53 -13.01
N PRO A 232 -9.04 5.73 -12.33
CA PRO A 232 -7.75 5.31 -12.83
C PRO A 232 -7.73 3.80 -13.05
N LYS A 233 -6.86 3.34 -13.96
CA LYS A 233 -6.65 1.90 -14.13
C LYS A 233 -5.97 1.32 -12.91
N ILE A 234 -6.43 0.12 -12.51
CA ILE A 234 -5.94 -0.57 -11.31
C ILE A 234 -5.24 -1.86 -11.72
N ARG A 235 -4.09 -2.15 -11.10
CA ARG A 235 -3.44 -3.46 -11.11
C ARG A 235 -3.29 -3.96 -9.69
N VAL A 236 -3.67 -5.21 -9.47
CA VAL A 236 -3.38 -5.94 -8.25
C VAL A 236 -2.14 -6.82 -8.50
N ILE A 237 -1.09 -6.63 -7.72
CA ILE A 237 0.07 -7.51 -7.64
C ILE A 237 -0.05 -8.30 -6.34
N TRP A 238 -0.02 -9.63 -6.43
CA TRP A 238 -0.37 -10.47 -5.29
C TRP A 238 0.64 -11.58 -5.04
N GLY A 239 1.27 -11.56 -3.87
CA GLY A 239 2.05 -12.68 -3.36
C GLY A 239 1.12 -13.81 -2.91
N THR A 240 1.19 -14.96 -3.58
CA THR A 240 0.24 -16.08 -3.36
C THR A 240 0.57 -16.95 -2.14
N ALA A 241 1.70 -16.69 -1.48
CA ALA A 241 2.06 -17.32 -0.20
C ALA A 241 1.73 -16.41 1.01
N ASP A 242 0.89 -15.39 0.82
CA ASP A 242 0.45 -14.50 1.90
C ASP A 242 -0.23 -15.29 3.01
N ARG A 243 0.30 -15.17 4.24
CA ARG A 243 -0.22 -15.86 5.43
C ARG A 243 -1.33 -15.09 6.14
N TYR A 244 -1.60 -13.86 5.72
CA TYR A 244 -2.63 -12.99 6.29
C TYR A 244 -3.88 -12.90 5.43
N LEU A 245 -3.68 -12.92 4.11
CA LEU A 245 -4.73 -12.67 3.13
C LEU A 245 -4.71 -13.78 2.08
N ASP A 246 -5.80 -14.52 1.96
CA ASP A 246 -5.97 -15.47 0.86
C ASP A 246 -6.37 -14.76 -0.44
N ASP A 247 -6.15 -15.41 -1.57
CA ASP A 247 -6.45 -14.88 -2.89
C ASP A 247 -7.77 -15.40 -3.49
N ALA A 248 -8.52 -16.21 -2.74
CA ALA A 248 -9.71 -16.90 -3.26
C ALA A 248 -10.78 -15.95 -3.80
N THR A 249 -10.93 -14.76 -3.17
CA THR A 249 -11.92 -13.76 -3.57
C THR A 249 -11.35 -12.59 -4.37
N ILE A 250 -10.04 -12.56 -4.61
CA ILE A 250 -9.38 -11.43 -5.28
C ILE A 250 -9.68 -11.39 -6.78
N TYR A 251 -9.83 -12.54 -7.42
CA TYR A 251 -10.18 -12.61 -8.84
C TYR A 251 -11.55 -12.01 -9.12
N ASP A 252 -12.55 -12.32 -8.28
CA ASP A 252 -13.88 -11.74 -8.37
C ASP A 252 -13.83 -10.24 -8.14
N TRP A 253 -13.10 -9.79 -7.11
CA TRP A 253 -12.89 -8.37 -6.85
C TRP A 253 -12.26 -7.65 -8.05
N CYS A 254 -11.22 -8.22 -8.67
CA CYS A 254 -10.60 -7.63 -9.86
C CYS A 254 -11.59 -7.53 -11.03
N SER A 255 -12.45 -8.52 -11.20
CA SER A 255 -13.51 -8.49 -12.21
C SER A 255 -14.51 -7.37 -11.94
N ASP A 256 -14.98 -7.24 -10.70
CA ASP A 256 -15.98 -6.26 -10.29
C ASP A 256 -15.53 -4.82 -10.51
N VAL A 257 -14.26 -4.52 -10.22
CA VAL A 257 -13.68 -3.17 -10.35
C VAL A 257 -12.87 -2.98 -11.65
N ARG A 258 -12.83 -3.98 -12.52
CA ARG A 258 -12.07 -3.99 -13.78
C ARG A 258 -10.55 -3.77 -13.59
N ALA A 259 -10.00 -4.32 -12.52
CA ALA A 259 -8.58 -4.34 -12.26
C ALA A 259 -7.89 -5.49 -13.00
N SER A 260 -6.64 -5.28 -13.42
CA SER A 260 -5.79 -6.38 -13.87
C SER A 260 -5.13 -7.07 -12.69
N PHE A 261 -4.91 -8.39 -12.78
CA PHE A 261 -4.30 -9.21 -11.74
C PHE A 261 -2.94 -9.74 -12.17
N SER A 262 -1.98 -9.75 -11.24
CA SER A 262 -0.61 -10.21 -11.46
C SER A 262 -0.13 -11.02 -10.25
N ALA A 263 -0.25 -12.35 -10.32
CA ALA A 263 0.18 -13.25 -9.25
C ALA A 263 1.71 -13.38 -9.20
N MET A 264 2.27 -13.36 -7.98
CA MET A 264 3.66 -13.67 -7.67
C MET A 264 3.70 -14.95 -6.83
N ARG A 265 4.14 -16.04 -7.44
CA ARG A 265 4.19 -17.36 -6.77
C ARG A 265 5.30 -17.39 -5.72
N LYS A 266 5.04 -18.04 -4.58
CA LYS A 266 5.99 -18.17 -3.46
C LYS A 266 6.43 -16.81 -2.88
N VAL A 267 5.59 -15.81 -2.97
CA VAL A 267 5.81 -14.49 -2.41
C VAL A 267 4.81 -14.30 -1.28
N GLY A 268 5.27 -13.81 -0.14
CA GLY A 268 4.47 -13.57 1.05
C GLY A 268 3.64 -12.29 0.98
N HIS A 269 3.28 -11.79 2.16
CA HIS A 269 2.47 -10.58 2.29
C HIS A 269 3.17 -9.32 1.76
N MET A 270 4.51 -9.29 1.76
CA MET A 270 5.31 -8.11 1.40
C MET A 270 6.15 -8.35 0.14
N PRO A 271 5.55 -8.32 -1.06
CA PRO A 271 6.28 -8.50 -2.32
C PRO A 271 7.47 -7.56 -2.48
N GLN A 272 7.37 -6.35 -1.94
CA GLN A 272 8.42 -5.33 -1.99
C GLN A 272 9.64 -5.64 -1.12
N GLU A 273 9.53 -6.59 -0.19
CA GLU A 273 10.65 -7.10 0.61
C GLU A 273 11.13 -8.46 0.11
N ASP A 274 10.21 -9.37 -0.22
CA ASP A 274 10.52 -10.73 -0.65
C ASP A 274 11.19 -10.79 -2.04
N PHE A 275 10.66 -10.03 -3.03
CA PHE A 275 11.10 -10.06 -4.42
C PHE A 275 11.12 -8.66 -5.05
N VAL A 276 12.10 -7.88 -4.66
CA VAL A 276 12.25 -6.45 -5.02
C VAL A 276 12.22 -6.23 -6.53
N ASP A 277 13.11 -6.92 -7.27
CA ASP A 277 13.30 -6.68 -8.70
C ASP A 277 12.08 -7.07 -9.53
N GLU A 278 11.47 -8.22 -9.19
CA GLU A 278 10.25 -8.68 -9.85
C GLU A 278 9.07 -7.75 -9.54
N THR A 279 8.94 -7.31 -8.30
CA THR A 279 7.91 -6.36 -7.89
C THR A 279 8.07 -5.02 -8.61
N ALA A 280 9.28 -4.48 -8.66
CA ALA A 280 9.58 -3.24 -9.39
C ALA A 280 9.33 -3.38 -10.90
N ALA A 281 9.70 -4.52 -11.50
CA ALA A 281 9.42 -4.79 -12.91
C ALA A 281 7.92 -4.79 -13.22
N ARG A 282 7.11 -5.49 -12.41
CA ARG A 282 5.65 -5.56 -12.58
C ARG A 282 4.97 -4.20 -12.38
N ILE A 283 5.48 -3.38 -11.45
CA ILE A 283 5.04 -2.00 -11.28
C ILE A 283 5.38 -1.20 -12.53
N ALA A 284 6.66 -1.18 -12.96
CA ALA A 284 7.12 -0.41 -14.11
C ALA A 284 6.37 -0.79 -15.40
N ASP A 285 6.21 -2.08 -15.68
CA ASP A 285 5.49 -2.57 -16.86
C ASP A 285 4.05 -2.06 -16.91
N PHE A 286 3.38 -1.98 -15.76
CA PHE A 286 2.04 -1.41 -15.71
C PHE A 286 2.04 0.11 -15.87
N LEU A 287 2.96 0.80 -15.23
CA LEU A 287 3.03 2.26 -15.28
C LEU A 287 3.51 2.79 -16.64
N ASP A 288 4.34 2.02 -17.35
CA ASP A 288 4.83 2.35 -18.69
C ASP A 288 3.92 1.89 -19.84
N SER A 289 3.01 0.94 -19.57
CA SER A 289 2.14 0.44 -20.62
C SER A 289 1.33 1.58 -21.21
N ASP A 290 1.74 2.08 -22.38
CA ASP A 290 0.88 2.86 -23.26
C ASP A 290 -0.28 1.96 -23.64
N LEU A 291 -1.40 2.17 -22.98
CA LEU A 291 -2.59 1.38 -23.22
C LEU A 291 -3.19 1.77 -24.57
N LYS A 292 -2.53 1.41 -25.65
CA LYS A 292 -3.26 0.91 -26.80
C LYS A 292 -3.97 -0.33 -26.25
N VAL A 293 -5.29 -0.26 -26.18
CA VAL A 293 -6.15 -1.40 -25.88
C VAL A 293 -5.86 -2.44 -26.96
N SER A 294 -4.79 -3.20 -26.81
CA SER A 294 -4.67 -4.47 -27.48
C SER A 294 -5.73 -5.34 -26.83
N ALA A 295 -6.70 -5.73 -27.67
CA ALA A 295 -7.79 -6.59 -27.30
C ALA A 295 -7.31 -7.63 -26.30
N LEU A 296 -8.05 -7.73 -25.21
CA LEU A 296 -7.96 -8.79 -24.24
C LEU A 296 -7.64 -10.11 -24.94
N SER A 297 -6.41 -10.58 -24.79
CA SER A 297 -6.19 -12.01 -24.89
C SER A 297 -6.89 -12.59 -23.65
N SER A 298 -8.16 -12.92 -23.81
CA SER A 298 -8.85 -13.78 -22.90
C SER A 298 -8.03 -15.06 -22.86
N VAL A 299 -7.33 -15.29 -21.76
CA VAL A 299 -6.87 -16.63 -21.42
C VAL A 299 -8.16 -17.42 -21.22
N ARG A 300 -8.63 -18.05 -22.27
CA ARG A 300 -9.62 -19.11 -22.15
C ARG A 300 -8.92 -20.17 -21.30
N VAL A 301 -9.36 -20.31 -20.06
CA VAL A 301 -9.10 -21.51 -19.27
C VAL A 301 -9.76 -22.62 -20.08
N GLY A 302 -8.95 -23.39 -20.81
CA GLY A 302 -9.42 -24.56 -21.53
C GLY A 302 -10.05 -25.50 -20.51
N LYS A 303 -11.32 -25.86 -20.68
CA LYS A 303 -11.89 -27.00 -20.00
C LYS A 303 -10.96 -28.18 -20.25
N ILE A 304 -10.38 -28.71 -19.19
CA ILE A 304 -9.76 -30.03 -19.22
C ILE A 304 -10.93 -30.99 -19.39
N THR A 305 -11.20 -31.42 -20.61
CA THR A 305 -12.01 -32.60 -20.85
C THR A 305 -11.11 -33.77 -20.53
N SER A 306 -11.45 -34.47 -19.43
CA SER A 306 -10.92 -35.81 -19.19
C SER A 306 -11.50 -36.70 -20.29
N ASP A 307 -10.67 -37.04 -21.25
CA ASP A 307 -10.99 -38.09 -22.24
C ASP A 307 -10.52 -39.40 -21.61
N ASP A 308 -11.43 -40.05 -20.89
CA ASP A 308 -11.27 -41.43 -20.45
C ASP A 308 -11.52 -42.33 -21.64
N GLY A 309 -10.47 -42.49 -22.44
CA GLY A 309 -10.46 -43.52 -23.51
C GLY A 309 -10.46 -44.93 -22.88
N GLN A 310 -11.59 -45.55 -22.82
CA GLN A 310 -11.69 -46.99 -22.81
C GLN A 310 -11.33 -47.55 -24.18
N GLY A 311 -10.35 -48.43 -24.20
CA GLY A 311 -9.98 -49.26 -25.32
C GLY A 311 -8.98 -50.31 -24.86
#